data_b8474b4f488fbe15539f181e42afa8c9
#
_entry.id   b8474b4f488fbe15539f181e42afa8c9
#
_cell.length_a   1.000
_cell.length_b   1.000
_cell.length_c   1.000
_cell.angle_alpha   90.00
_cell.angle_beta   90.00
_cell.angle_gamma   90.00
#
_symmetry.space_group_name_H-M   'P 1'
#
loop_
_entity.id
_entity.type
_entity.pdbx_description
1 polymer ?
#
loop_
_entity_poly.entity_id
_entity_poly.type
_entity_poly.pdbx_seq_one_letter_code
_entity_poly.pdbx_strand_id
1 'polypeptide(L)'
;MMKKLTSLLLSAALLVGMLACGASAKTNTTVRVAGLKGPTTMGLVNLLSMEEDGTASMDYDLQLYGAADEIVPLLMKGELDMAAIPANLAATLYQKTEGGIQAVAVNTLGVL
;
A
#
# COMPACT_ATOMS: atom_id res chain seq x y z
N MET A 1 -38.47 -20.98 -33.92
CA MET A 1 -38.31 -21.18 -32.47
C MET A 1 -36.84 -21.29 -32.05
N MET A 2 -35.98 -21.99 -32.74
CA MET A 2 -34.54 -22.15 -32.36
C MET A 2 -33.75 -20.83 -32.31
N LYS A 3 -33.95 -19.88 -33.22
CA LYS A 3 -33.26 -18.57 -33.24
C LYS A 3 -33.58 -17.70 -32.05
N LYS A 4 -34.79 -17.79 -31.46
CA LYS A 4 -35.22 -17.04 -30.27
C LYS A 4 -34.65 -17.66 -28.99
N LEU A 5 -34.48 -18.98 -28.94
CA LEU A 5 -33.90 -19.68 -27.81
C LEU A 5 -32.40 -19.43 -27.69
N THR A 6 -31.68 -19.38 -28.81
CA THR A 6 -30.24 -19.10 -28.82
C THR A 6 -29.92 -17.67 -28.42
N SER A 7 -30.79 -16.70 -28.78
CA SER A 7 -30.58 -15.31 -28.37
C SER A 7 -30.85 -15.11 -26.86
N LEU A 8 -31.79 -15.85 -26.29
CA LEU A 8 -32.09 -15.82 -24.86
C LEU A 8 -30.96 -16.42 -24.02
N LEU A 9 -30.36 -17.50 -24.49
CA LEU A 9 -29.21 -18.14 -23.83
C LEU A 9 -27.96 -17.26 -23.91
N LEU A 10 -27.75 -16.55 -25.03
CA LEU A 10 -26.61 -15.66 -25.20
C LEU A 10 -26.71 -14.41 -24.30
N SER A 11 -27.92 -13.86 -24.11
CA SER A 11 -28.14 -12.71 -23.20
C SER A 11 -28.00 -13.10 -21.73
N ALA A 12 -28.40 -14.31 -21.33
CA ALA A 12 -28.22 -14.79 -19.97
C ALA A 12 -26.73 -15.04 -19.64
N ALA A 13 -25.95 -15.52 -20.59
CA ALA A 13 -24.52 -15.70 -20.44
C ALA A 13 -23.74 -14.37 -20.26
N LEU A 14 -24.18 -13.30 -20.98
CA LEU A 14 -23.57 -11.96 -20.82
C LEU A 14 -23.88 -11.34 -19.45
N LEU A 15 -25.08 -11.56 -18.91
CA LEU A 15 -25.47 -11.03 -17.59
C LEU A 15 -24.71 -11.69 -16.44
N VAL A 16 -24.43 -12.98 -16.54
CA VAL A 16 -23.62 -13.72 -15.52
C VAL A 16 -22.15 -13.29 -15.56
N GLY A 17 -21.62 -12.92 -16.73
CA GLY A 17 -20.24 -12.43 -16.88
C GLY A 17 -19.98 -11.07 -16.24
N MET A 18 -20.98 -10.20 -16.13
CA MET A 18 -20.84 -8.87 -15.52
C MET A 18 -20.86 -8.88 -13.98
N LEU A 19 -21.42 -9.91 -13.35
CA LEU A 19 -21.39 -10.03 -11.89
C LEU A 19 -20.06 -10.56 -11.32
N ALA A 20 -19.20 -11.11 -12.15
CA ALA A 20 -17.91 -11.67 -11.71
C ALA A 20 -16.78 -10.63 -11.60
N CYS A 21 -16.97 -9.38 -12.03
CA CYS A 21 -15.93 -8.36 -12.09
C CYS A 21 -15.84 -7.45 -10.86
N GLY A 22 -16.49 -7.81 -9.74
CA GLY A 22 -16.57 -6.97 -8.53
C GLY A 22 -15.83 -7.49 -7.30
N ALA A 23 -15.17 -8.63 -7.35
CA ALA A 23 -14.35 -9.09 -6.24
C ALA A 23 -12.91 -8.58 -6.42
N SER A 24 -12.58 -7.41 -5.86
CA SER A 24 -11.19 -7.08 -5.55
C SER A 24 -10.66 -8.18 -4.64
N ALA A 25 -9.91 -9.11 -5.20
CA ALA A 25 -9.19 -10.10 -4.41
C ALA A 25 -8.19 -9.32 -3.54
N LYS A 26 -8.44 -9.25 -2.22
CA LYS A 26 -7.48 -8.76 -1.25
C LYS A 26 -6.22 -9.62 -1.44
N THR A 27 -5.16 -9.03 -1.91
CA THR A 27 -3.87 -9.73 -2.04
C THR A 27 -3.39 -10.03 -0.63
N ASN A 28 -3.15 -11.29 -0.30
CA ASN A 28 -2.62 -11.73 1.00
C ASN A 28 -1.13 -11.32 1.18
N THR A 29 -0.75 -10.17 0.67
CA THR A 29 0.60 -9.63 0.81
C THR A 29 0.57 -8.58 1.91
N THR A 30 1.21 -8.87 3.03
CA THR A 30 1.40 -7.91 4.11
C THR A 30 2.55 -6.98 3.76
N VAL A 31 2.30 -5.68 3.78
CA VAL A 31 3.31 -4.63 3.57
C VAL A 31 3.89 -4.21 4.92
N ARG A 32 5.18 -4.41 5.10
CA ARG A 32 5.90 -4.06 6.34
C ARG A 32 6.28 -2.58 6.27
N VAL A 33 5.70 -1.79 7.16
CA VAL A 33 5.85 -0.34 7.19
C VAL A 33 6.54 0.10 8.47
N ALA A 34 7.58 0.90 8.36
CA ALA A 34 8.20 1.56 9.50
C ALA A 34 7.76 3.02 9.58
N GLY A 35 7.48 3.49 10.79
CA GLY A 35 7.21 4.89 11.08
C GLY A 35 8.12 5.41 12.18
N LEU A 36 8.56 6.67 12.08
CA LEU A 36 9.21 7.36 13.19
C LEU A 36 8.15 7.89 14.15
N LYS A 37 8.39 7.70 15.45
CA LYS A 37 7.54 8.29 16.50
C LYS A 37 7.54 9.81 16.36
N GLY A 38 6.36 10.37 16.04
CA GLY A 38 6.20 11.82 15.90
C GLY A 38 5.45 12.22 14.62
N PRO A 39 5.61 13.47 14.17
CA PRO A 39 4.85 14.06 13.07
C PRO A 39 4.95 13.26 11.76
N THR A 40 6.10 12.68 11.48
CA THR A 40 6.35 11.90 10.25
C THR A 40 5.36 10.74 10.08
N THR A 41 4.94 10.09 11.17
CA THR A 41 3.99 8.99 11.15
C THR A 41 2.54 9.46 11.21
N MET A 42 2.28 10.69 11.66
CA MET A 42 0.91 11.22 11.73
C MET A 42 0.21 11.20 10.36
N GLY A 43 0.95 11.34 9.26
CA GLY A 43 0.41 11.21 7.91
C GLY A 43 -0.07 9.80 7.55
N LEU A 44 0.29 8.77 8.33
CA LEU A 44 -0.14 7.39 8.12
C LEU A 44 -1.37 7.00 8.95
N VAL A 45 -1.88 7.87 9.81
CA VAL A 45 -3.01 7.56 10.73
C VAL A 45 -4.24 7.10 9.97
N ASN A 46 -4.54 7.73 8.84
CA ASN A 46 -5.68 7.33 8.02
C ASN A 46 -5.50 5.91 7.42
N LEU A 47 -4.29 5.55 7.02
CA LEU A 47 -3.98 4.21 6.53
C LEU A 47 -4.19 3.16 7.63
N LEU A 48 -3.77 3.46 8.87
CA LEU A 48 -3.98 2.60 10.03
C LEU A 48 -5.46 2.41 10.34
N SER A 49 -6.25 3.50 10.30
CA SER A 49 -7.69 3.41 10.50
C SER A 49 -8.36 2.54 9.44
N MET A 50 -7.96 2.67 8.18
CA MET A 50 -8.49 1.84 7.09
C MET A 50 -8.10 0.36 7.25
N GLU A 51 -6.94 0.08 7.81
CA GLU A 51 -6.49 -1.29 8.10
C GLU A 51 -7.29 -1.89 9.25
N GLU A 52 -7.48 -1.16 10.35
CA GLU A 52 -8.33 -1.57 11.49
C GLU A 52 -9.78 -1.83 11.07
N ASP A 53 -10.35 -0.98 10.21
CA ASP A 53 -11.71 -1.11 9.70
C ASP A 53 -11.84 -2.20 8.62
N GLY A 54 -10.74 -2.81 8.18
CA GLY A 54 -10.71 -3.80 7.11
C GLY A 54 -11.04 -3.23 5.72
N THR A 55 -10.96 -1.90 5.54
CA THR A 55 -11.23 -1.21 4.27
C THR A 55 -9.97 -0.95 3.45
N ALA A 56 -8.79 -1.21 4.02
CA ALA A 56 -7.53 -1.16 3.30
C ALA A 56 -7.47 -2.23 2.20
N SER A 57 -6.88 -1.88 1.06
CA SER A 57 -6.74 -2.79 -0.09
C SER A 57 -5.69 -3.89 0.11
N MET A 58 -4.79 -3.70 1.06
CA MET A 58 -3.73 -4.64 1.46
C MET A 58 -3.63 -4.68 2.98
N ASP A 59 -2.97 -5.72 3.52
CA ASP A 59 -2.65 -5.79 4.94
C ASP A 59 -1.35 -5.00 5.19
N TYR A 60 -1.33 -4.19 6.27
CA TYR A 60 -0.18 -3.39 6.65
C TYR A 60 0.29 -3.78 8.06
N ASP A 61 1.57 -4.09 8.20
CA ASP A 61 2.24 -4.26 9.50
C ASP A 61 3.07 -2.99 9.79
N LEU A 62 2.51 -2.09 10.61
CA LEU A 62 3.19 -0.86 10.99
C LEU A 62 3.94 -1.00 12.31
N GLN A 63 5.24 -0.74 12.27
CA GLN A 63 6.10 -0.69 13.44
C GLN A 63 6.66 0.72 13.66
N LEU A 64 6.63 1.19 14.91
CA LEU A 64 7.09 2.51 15.30
C LEU A 64 8.48 2.46 15.94
N TYR A 65 9.40 3.23 15.37
CA TYR A 65 10.79 3.32 15.81
C TYR A 65 11.09 4.67 16.47
N GLY A 66 12.08 4.70 17.34
CA GLY A 66 12.51 5.91 18.03
C GLY A 66 13.41 6.80 17.18
N ALA A 67 14.20 6.18 16.32
CA ALA A 67 15.19 6.88 15.52
C ALA A 67 15.32 6.30 14.11
N ALA A 68 15.75 7.14 13.16
CA ALA A 68 15.88 6.74 11.75
C ALA A 68 17.01 5.75 11.51
N ASP A 69 18.03 5.74 12.32
CA ASP A 69 19.15 4.80 12.27
C ASP A 69 18.74 3.35 12.60
N GLU A 70 17.63 3.15 13.29
CA GLU A 70 17.02 1.84 13.48
C GLU A 70 16.32 1.35 12.19
N ILE A 71 15.69 2.25 11.45
CA ILE A 71 14.90 1.94 10.24
C ILE A 71 15.81 1.67 9.03
N VAL A 72 16.84 2.48 8.84
CA VAL A 72 17.69 2.43 7.64
C VAL A 72 18.29 1.06 7.38
N PRO A 73 18.90 0.36 8.36
CA PRO A 73 19.42 -0.98 8.14
C PRO A 73 18.37 -2.01 7.73
N LEU A 74 17.17 -1.93 8.29
CA LEU A 74 16.08 -2.84 7.99
C LEU A 74 15.55 -2.63 6.57
N LEU A 75 15.42 -1.36 6.16
CA LEU A 75 15.02 -0.98 4.82
C LEU A 75 16.07 -1.43 3.78
N MET A 76 17.35 -1.25 4.09
CA MET A 76 18.46 -1.67 3.20
C MET A 76 18.56 -3.19 3.04
N LYS A 77 18.18 -3.96 4.05
CA LYS A 77 18.14 -5.43 4.01
C LYS A 77 16.87 -5.99 3.35
N GLY A 78 15.88 -5.15 3.04
CA GLY A 78 14.58 -5.61 2.55
C GLY A 78 13.71 -6.26 3.64
N GLU A 79 13.99 -5.99 4.90
CA GLU A 79 13.17 -6.42 6.04
C GLU A 79 11.94 -5.51 6.21
N LEU A 80 11.95 -4.33 5.59
CA LEU A 80 10.84 -3.38 5.46
C LEU A 80 10.57 -3.11 3.99
N ASP A 81 9.29 -2.92 3.65
CA ASP A 81 8.86 -2.59 2.29
C ASP A 81 8.67 -1.08 2.13
N MET A 82 8.25 -0.39 3.20
CA MET A 82 8.02 1.06 3.22
C MET A 82 8.51 1.66 4.52
N ALA A 83 8.89 2.94 4.47
CA ALA A 83 9.24 3.69 5.66
C ALA A 83 8.81 5.16 5.56
N ALA A 84 8.21 5.69 6.62
CA ALA A 84 7.94 7.12 6.78
C ALA A 84 9.16 7.75 7.45
N ILE A 85 9.99 8.43 6.66
CA ILE A 85 11.25 9.05 7.07
C ILE A 85 11.32 10.50 6.58
N PRO A 86 12.18 11.34 7.18
CA PRO A 86 12.39 12.71 6.71
C PRO A 86 12.88 12.76 5.25
N ALA A 87 12.42 13.74 4.49
CA ALA A 87 12.71 13.89 3.06
C ALA A 87 14.21 13.99 2.74
N ASN A 88 14.99 14.67 3.58
CA ASN A 88 16.44 14.75 3.43
C ASN A 88 17.13 13.40 3.57
N LEU A 89 16.65 12.54 4.48
CA LEU A 89 17.15 11.18 4.62
C LEU A 89 16.75 10.33 3.41
N ALA A 90 15.52 10.44 2.93
CA ALA A 90 15.05 9.75 1.73
C ALA A 90 15.90 10.09 0.51
N ALA A 91 16.24 11.37 0.31
CA ALA A 91 17.12 11.81 -0.77
C ALA A 91 18.53 11.23 -0.64
N THR A 92 19.08 11.16 0.57
CA THR A 92 20.38 10.56 0.83
C THR A 92 20.38 9.06 0.52
N LEU A 93 19.31 8.35 0.91
CA LEU A 93 19.17 6.91 0.66
C LEU A 93 18.99 6.63 -0.84
N TYR A 94 18.20 7.44 -1.54
CA TYR A 94 18.07 7.34 -3.00
C TYR A 94 19.44 7.40 -3.70
N GLN A 95 20.28 8.37 -3.34
CA GLN A 95 21.61 8.52 -3.91
C GLN A 95 22.54 7.35 -3.55
N LYS A 96 22.55 6.94 -2.28
CA LYS A 96 23.41 5.85 -1.81
C LYS A 96 23.04 4.48 -2.37
N THR A 97 21.80 4.27 -2.74
CA THR A 97 21.29 3.02 -3.30
C THR A 97 21.15 3.06 -4.82
N GLU A 98 21.63 4.14 -5.46
CA GLU A 98 21.50 4.33 -6.91
C GLU A 98 20.06 4.15 -7.41
N GLY A 99 19.07 4.67 -6.63
CA GLY A 99 17.65 4.57 -6.92
C GLY A 99 16.97 3.29 -6.43
N GLY A 100 17.66 2.45 -5.67
CA GLY A 100 17.07 1.24 -5.08
C GLY A 100 16.00 1.55 -4.03
N ILE A 101 16.09 2.70 -3.37
CA ILE A 101 15.05 3.24 -2.48
C ILE A 101 14.48 4.50 -3.12
N GLN A 102 13.17 4.57 -3.26
CA GLN A 102 12.48 5.68 -3.93
C GLN A 102 11.42 6.29 -3.02
N ALA A 103 11.24 7.61 -3.11
CA ALA A 103 10.11 8.28 -2.47
C ALA A 103 8.85 8.08 -3.31
N VAL A 104 7.80 7.50 -2.73
CA VAL A 104 6.53 7.24 -3.41
C VAL A 104 5.47 8.28 -3.09
N ALA A 105 5.56 8.93 -1.94
CA ALA A 105 4.62 9.96 -1.52
C ALA A 105 5.22 10.90 -0.46
N VAL A 106 4.64 12.08 -0.33
CA VAL A 106 4.86 13.00 0.79
C VAL A 106 3.58 12.96 1.62
N ASN A 107 3.66 12.38 2.82
CA ASN A 107 2.51 12.18 3.69
C ASN A 107 2.28 13.32 4.70
N THR A 108 3.28 14.15 4.95
CA THR A 108 3.21 15.26 5.90
C THR A 108 3.96 16.46 5.35
N LEU A 109 3.31 17.61 5.27
CA LEU A 109 3.88 18.87 4.81
C LEU A 109 4.12 19.81 5.99
N GLY A 110 5.23 20.57 5.96
CA GLY A 110 5.48 21.67 6.90
C GLY A 110 5.83 21.22 8.32
N VAL A 111 6.49 20.11 8.48
CA VAL A 111 7.08 19.68 9.75
C VAL A 111 8.45 20.29 9.89
N LEU A 112 8.55 21.37 10.66
CA LEU A 112 9.80 21.99 11.09
C LEU A 112 9.88 21.95 12.62
#